data_983c4e4ac3d5b8fbd81cb2761ff77ccd
#
_entry.id   983c4e4ac3d5b8fbd81cb2761ff77ccd
#
_cell.length_a   1.000
_cell.length_b   1.000
_cell.length_c   1.000
_cell.angle_alpha   90.00
_cell.angle_beta   90.00
_cell.angle_gamma   90.00
#
_symmetry.space_group_name_H-M   'P 1'
#
loop_
_entity.id
_entity.type
_entity.pdbx_description
1 polymer ?
#
loop_
_entity_poly.entity_id
_entity_poly.type
_entity_poly.pdbx_seq_one_letter_code
_entity_poly.pdbx_strand_id
1 'polypeptide(L)'
;AVKATVAAVKAIIAATKALIAAIAAGGWIAVLVIIVICLIGMIIGSCFGIFFSGEDSGTGQTMQTAVQEINTDYQENLDEIKTSHSYDVLEMSGSRAVWKEVLAVYAVKTTTDSDNAQEVATMDDEKLELLKDIFWQMNEISSSTSTQTETVIETSDDGNGNIVETETTVTQTYLYITVSHKTAEEMANQFGFNEDQREQMAELLADENNSLWSQVLYGITGGDGEIVTVALSQVGNVGGEPYWSWYGFGSRVEWCACFVSWCANECGYIEAGVIPKFAACASQGVPWFQERGLWQDNSYEPRPGDIIFFDWDDGGQDGSSDHVGIVEKVENGRVYTVEGNSGDSVRQNSYPVGYYEIYG
;
A
#
# COMPACT_ATOMS: atom_id res chain seq x y z
N ALA A 1 -20.84 19.31 17.62
CA ALA A 1 -21.26 19.14 16.21
C ALA A 1 -20.79 17.77 15.68
N VAL A 2 -19.52 17.39 15.84
CA VAL A 2 -18.91 16.14 15.32
C VAL A 2 -19.59 14.87 15.87
N LYS A 3 -19.86 14.78 17.19
CA LYS A 3 -20.58 13.61 17.75
C LYS A 3 -21.99 13.42 17.19
N ALA A 4 -22.62 14.49 16.75
CA ALA A 4 -23.93 14.40 16.09
C ALA A 4 -23.79 13.85 14.66
N THR A 5 -22.68 14.13 13.97
CA THR A 5 -22.41 13.67 12.59
C THR A 5 -22.07 12.19 12.59
N VAL A 6 -21.24 11.69 13.53
CA VAL A 6 -20.90 10.25 13.67
C VAL A 6 -22.15 9.43 14.04
N ALA A 7 -22.99 9.93 14.95
CA ALA A 7 -24.25 9.28 15.29
C ALA A 7 -25.22 9.25 14.09
N ALA A 8 -25.25 10.32 13.29
CA ALA A 8 -26.03 10.38 12.06
C ALA A 8 -25.53 9.35 11.03
N VAL A 9 -24.21 9.27 10.78
CA VAL A 9 -23.62 8.28 9.85
C VAL A 9 -23.91 6.84 10.30
N LYS A 10 -23.74 6.52 11.59
CA LYS A 10 -24.08 5.18 12.14
C LYS A 10 -25.56 4.84 12.01
N ALA A 11 -26.44 5.81 12.30
CA ALA A 11 -27.90 5.62 12.13
C ALA A 11 -28.28 5.37 10.67
N ILE A 12 -27.54 5.94 9.76
CA ILE A 12 -27.79 5.87 8.32
C ILE A 12 -27.23 4.57 7.72
N ILE A 13 -26.05 4.09 8.15
CA ILE A 13 -25.55 2.75 7.82
C ILE A 13 -26.54 1.68 8.31
N ALA A 14 -27.09 1.82 9.52
CA ALA A 14 -28.10 0.93 10.05
C ALA A 14 -29.41 0.99 9.25
N ALA A 15 -29.84 2.19 8.85
CA ALA A 15 -31.03 2.40 8.02
C ALA A 15 -30.83 1.83 6.61
N THR A 16 -29.64 1.94 6.02
CA THR A 16 -29.28 1.38 4.71
C THR A 16 -29.31 -0.16 4.75
N LYS A 17 -28.78 -0.79 5.81
CA LYS A 17 -28.85 -2.24 5.99
C LYS A 17 -30.32 -2.73 6.13
N ALA A 18 -31.13 -2.01 6.88
CA ALA A 18 -32.57 -2.31 7.02
C ALA A 18 -33.37 -2.12 5.71
N LEU A 19 -32.95 -1.16 4.90
CA LEU A 19 -33.59 -0.84 3.63
C LEU A 19 -33.18 -1.85 2.53
N ILE A 20 -31.92 -2.32 2.51
CA ILE A 20 -31.49 -3.42 1.62
C ILE A 20 -32.31 -4.69 1.91
N ALA A 21 -32.59 -4.98 3.19
CA ALA A 21 -33.44 -6.10 3.59
C ALA A 21 -34.91 -5.91 3.14
N ALA A 22 -35.41 -4.68 3.12
CA ALA A 22 -36.79 -4.36 2.67
C ALA A 22 -36.92 -4.38 1.13
N ILE A 23 -35.85 -4.08 0.38
CA ILE A 23 -35.80 -4.11 -1.10
C ILE A 23 -35.85 -5.54 -1.62
N ALA A 24 -35.28 -6.49 -0.91
CA ALA A 24 -35.40 -7.91 -1.24
C ALA A 24 -36.84 -8.43 -1.28
N ALA A 25 -37.81 -7.65 -0.78
CA ALA A 25 -39.23 -7.97 -0.70
C ALA A 25 -40.14 -7.37 -1.80
N GLY A 26 -39.59 -6.59 -2.76
CA GLY A 26 -40.33 -6.18 -3.98
C GLY A 26 -40.68 -4.69 -4.09
N GLY A 27 -39.96 -3.94 -4.92
CA GLY A 27 -40.26 -2.54 -5.27
C GLY A 27 -39.04 -1.76 -5.75
N TRP A 28 -38.45 -2.15 -6.82
CA TRP A 28 -36.99 -2.07 -7.12
C TRP A 28 -36.39 -0.70 -7.50
N ILE A 29 -37.02 0.11 -8.32
CA ILE A 29 -36.31 1.21 -8.99
C ILE A 29 -36.41 2.55 -8.24
N ALA A 30 -37.57 2.91 -7.72
CA ALA A 30 -37.76 4.18 -7.01
C ALA A 30 -37.00 4.21 -5.66
N VAL A 31 -36.90 3.07 -5.00
CA VAL A 31 -36.24 2.91 -3.71
C VAL A 31 -34.70 2.97 -3.91
N LEU A 32 -34.16 2.39 -4.99
CA LEU A 32 -32.77 2.48 -5.35
C LEU A 32 -32.32 3.93 -5.59
N VAL A 33 -33.12 4.71 -6.31
CA VAL A 33 -32.86 6.13 -6.60
C VAL A 33 -32.86 6.96 -5.30
N ILE A 34 -33.84 6.71 -4.40
CA ILE A 34 -33.88 7.41 -3.10
C ILE A 34 -32.70 7.04 -2.23
N ILE A 35 -32.26 5.77 -2.24
CA ILE A 35 -31.06 5.33 -1.50
C ILE A 35 -29.80 6.00 -2.02
N VAL A 36 -29.61 6.05 -3.34
CA VAL A 36 -28.45 6.71 -3.96
C VAL A 36 -28.44 8.20 -3.60
N ILE A 37 -29.60 8.88 -3.66
CA ILE A 37 -29.71 10.30 -3.27
C ILE A 37 -29.41 10.48 -1.77
N CYS A 38 -29.90 9.58 -0.90
CA CYS A 38 -29.61 9.63 0.52
C CYS A 38 -28.13 9.35 0.82
N LEU A 39 -27.51 8.38 0.13
CA LEU A 39 -26.08 8.05 0.26
C LEU A 39 -25.20 9.24 -0.19
N ILE A 40 -25.53 9.85 -1.32
CA ILE A 40 -24.85 11.06 -1.80
C ILE A 40 -25.02 12.20 -0.79
N GLY A 41 -26.22 12.44 -0.28
CA GLY A 41 -26.50 13.49 0.71
C GLY A 41 -25.76 13.27 2.04
N MET A 42 -25.40 12.03 2.36
CA MET A 42 -24.67 11.67 3.57
C MET A 42 -23.18 11.79 3.45
N ILE A 43 -22.64 11.37 2.30
CA ILE A 43 -21.22 11.55 1.96
C ILE A 43 -20.90 13.06 1.95
N ILE A 44 -21.78 13.87 1.35
CA ILE A 44 -21.63 15.36 1.33
C ILE A 44 -21.69 15.99 2.73
N GLY A 45 -22.41 15.38 3.68
CA GLY A 45 -22.54 15.86 5.06
C GLY A 45 -21.49 15.33 6.04
N SER A 46 -20.60 14.43 5.61
CA SER A 46 -19.53 13.85 6.42
C SER A 46 -18.20 14.58 6.17
N CYS A 47 -17.19 14.36 7.05
CA CYS A 47 -15.82 14.82 6.80
C CYS A 47 -15.24 14.26 5.48
N PHE A 48 -15.76 13.13 4.97
CA PHE A 48 -15.40 12.58 3.67
C PHE A 48 -16.10 13.26 2.49
N GLY A 49 -17.19 13.99 2.70
CA GLY A 49 -17.85 14.76 1.64
C GLY A 49 -16.92 15.71 0.91
N ILE A 50 -15.88 16.19 1.60
CA ILE A 50 -14.84 17.02 1.03
C ILE A 50 -14.03 16.34 -0.09
N PHE A 51 -13.99 15.00 -0.13
CA PHE A 51 -13.28 14.23 -1.16
C PHE A 51 -14.18 13.77 -2.31
N PHE A 52 -15.51 13.77 -2.11
CA PHE A 52 -16.48 13.23 -3.06
C PHE A 52 -17.38 14.30 -3.72
N SER A 53 -17.31 15.54 -3.28
CA SER A 53 -18.17 16.62 -3.77
C SER A 53 -17.71 17.22 -5.11
N GLY A 54 -16.55 16.86 -5.61
CA GLY A 54 -15.95 17.37 -6.84
C GLY A 54 -16.09 16.42 -8.00
N GLU A 55 -17.06 16.67 -8.84
CA GLU A 55 -16.92 16.27 -10.24
C GLU A 55 -15.85 17.12 -10.90
N ASP A 56 -15.13 16.54 -11.88
CA ASP A 56 -14.10 17.15 -12.72
C ASP A 56 -14.29 18.67 -12.88
N SER A 57 -13.40 19.44 -12.27
CA SER A 57 -13.36 20.90 -12.42
C SER A 57 -13.00 21.36 -13.84
N GLY A 58 -12.92 20.43 -14.79
CA GLY A 58 -12.49 20.69 -16.17
C GLY A 58 -10.97 20.76 -16.33
N THR A 59 -10.21 20.57 -15.23
CA THR A 59 -8.74 20.50 -15.28
C THR A 59 -8.23 19.08 -15.56
N GLY A 60 -9.09 18.05 -15.43
CA GLY A 60 -8.73 16.64 -15.57
C GLY A 60 -7.92 16.09 -14.37
N GLN A 61 -7.72 16.89 -13.31
CA GLN A 61 -6.94 16.52 -12.14
C GLN A 61 -7.86 16.09 -11.00
N THR A 62 -7.66 14.84 -10.55
CA THR A 62 -8.40 14.25 -9.44
C THR A 62 -7.46 14.01 -8.26
N MET A 63 -8.00 13.71 -7.07
CA MET A 63 -7.19 13.29 -5.92
C MET A 63 -6.32 12.06 -6.27
N GLN A 64 -6.86 11.10 -6.99
CA GLN A 64 -6.13 9.92 -7.42
C GLN A 64 -4.95 10.25 -8.34
N THR A 65 -5.17 11.10 -9.35
CA THR A 65 -4.07 11.53 -10.25
C THR A 65 -3.01 12.33 -9.50
N ALA A 66 -3.38 13.16 -8.54
CA ALA A 66 -2.45 13.88 -7.67
C ALA A 66 -1.60 12.91 -6.82
N VAL A 67 -2.23 11.91 -6.22
CA VAL A 67 -1.54 10.85 -5.44
C VAL A 67 -0.58 10.06 -6.34
N GLN A 68 -1.00 9.71 -7.56
CA GLN A 68 -0.13 9.00 -8.52
C GLN A 68 1.07 9.84 -8.95
N GLU A 69 0.87 11.12 -9.20
CA GLU A 69 1.95 12.05 -9.55
C GLU A 69 2.99 12.13 -8.42
N ILE A 70 2.55 12.33 -7.18
CA ILE A 70 3.45 12.40 -6.02
C ILE A 70 4.16 11.07 -5.77
N ASN A 71 3.50 9.93 -6.00
CA ASN A 71 4.14 8.61 -5.92
C ASN A 71 5.24 8.48 -6.99
N THR A 72 5.03 9.01 -8.20
CA THR A 72 6.04 9.03 -9.26
C THR A 72 7.23 9.90 -8.85
N ASP A 73 6.98 11.12 -8.38
CA ASP A 73 8.02 12.04 -7.89
C ASP A 73 8.86 11.39 -6.76
N TYR A 74 8.21 10.66 -5.86
CA TYR A 74 8.88 9.95 -4.77
C TYR A 74 9.77 8.82 -5.30
N GLN A 75 9.28 8.04 -6.25
CA GLN A 75 10.04 6.94 -6.86
C GLN A 75 11.23 7.48 -7.67
N GLU A 76 11.03 8.55 -8.44
CA GLU A 76 12.10 9.20 -9.19
C GLU A 76 13.21 9.70 -8.27
N ASN A 77 12.87 10.26 -7.10
CA ASN A 77 13.84 10.69 -6.10
C ASN A 77 14.66 9.52 -5.55
N LEU A 78 14.02 8.38 -5.25
CA LEU A 78 14.73 7.16 -4.84
C LEU A 78 15.68 6.65 -5.93
N ASP A 79 15.23 6.65 -7.18
CA ASP A 79 16.02 6.15 -8.30
C ASP A 79 17.17 7.11 -8.67
N GLU A 80 16.97 8.41 -8.50
CA GLU A 80 18.06 9.41 -8.61
C GLU A 80 19.15 9.16 -7.56
N ILE A 81 18.77 8.91 -6.30
CA ILE A 81 19.74 8.57 -5.24
C ILE A 81 20.52 7.30 -5.61
N LYS A 82 19.84 6.23 -6.05
CA LYS A 82 20.49 4.97 -6.45
C LYS A 82 21.46 5.16 -7.62
N THR A 83 21.04 5.93 -8.63
CA THR A 83 21.84 6.12 -9.85
C THR A 83 22.98 7.11 -9.69
N SER A 84 22.86 8.06 -8.75
CA SER A 84 23.90 9.05 -8.46
C SER A 84 25.09 8.52 -7.64
N HIS A 85 24.95 7.31 -7.08
CA HIS A 85 25.99 6.68 -6.27
C HIS A 85 26.53 5.40 -6.94
N SER A 86 27.84 5.16 -6.81
CA SER A 86 28.43 3.86 -7.15
C SER A 86 28.48 2.99 -5.90
N TYR A 87 27.86 1.83 -5.94
CA TYR A 87 27.83 0.90 -4.81
C TYR A 87 27.81 -0.56 -5.30
N ASP A 88 28.26 -1.46 -4.43
CA ASP A 88 28.20 -2.91 -4.63
C ASP A 88 26.97 -3.50 -3.94
N VAL A 89 26.57 -2.93 -2.80
CA VAL A 89 25.44 -3.39 -1.98
C VAL A 89 24.52 -2.22 -1.67
N LEU A 90 23.21 -2.43 -1.87
CA LEU A 90 22.16 -1.48 -1.48
C LEU A 90 21.42 -2.00 -0.24
N GLU A 91 21.42 -1.19 0.81
CA GLU A 91 20.60 -1.43 2.00
C GLU A 91 19.57 -0.32 2.15
N MET A 92 18.29 -0.70 2.32
CA MET A 92 17.20 0.24 2.49
C MET A 92 16.44 -0.05 3.80
N SER A 93 16.00 1.01 4.48
CA SER A 93 15.30 0.91 5.76
C SER A 93 14.26 2.00 5.93
N GLY A 94 13.29 1.75 6.83
CA GLY A 94 12.23 2.69 7.16
C GLY A 94 11.03 2.62 6.20
N SER A 95 10.09 3.54 6.36
CA SER A 95 8.88 3.62 5.53
C SER A 95 8.43 5.06 5.38
N ARG A 96 7.67 5.33 4.32
CA ARG A 96 6.99 6.62 4.15
C ARG A 96 5.65 6.64 4.87
N ALA A 97 5.09 7.83 5.07
CA ALA A 97 3.74 8.03 5.60
C ALA A 97 2.69 7.34 4.71
N VAL A 98 1.69 6.73 5.33
CA VAL A 98 0.57 6.15 4.61
C VAL A 98 -0.35 7.25 4.08
N TRP A 99 -0.89 7.06 2.88
CA TRP A 99 -1.66 8.09 2.19
C TRP A 99 -2.88 8.59 2.97
N LYS A 100 -3.56 7.72 3.72
CA LYS A 100 -4.69 8.15 4.56
C LYS A 100 -4.29 9.20 5.59
N GLU A 101 -3.09 9.11 6.16
CA GLU A 101 -2.58 10.12 7.10
C GLU A 101 -2.23 11.43 6.39
N VAL A 102 -1.55 11.36 5.24
CA VAL A 102 -1.22 12.53 4.43
C VAL A 102 -2.49 13.29 4.03
N LEU A 103 -3.49 12.58 3.52
CA LEU A 103 -4.74 13.18 3.09
C LEU A 103 -5.60 13.68 4.26
N ALA A 104 -5.57 13.02 5.43
CA ALA A 104 -6.27 13.51 6.61
C ALA A 104 -5.67 14.84 7.09
N VAL A 105 -4.34 14.94 7.14
CA VAL A 105 -3.63 16.19 7.48
C VAL A 105 -3.93 17.28 6.45
N TYR A 106 -3.85 16.95 5.15
CA TYR A 106 -4.16 17.85 4.05
C TYR A 106 -5.61 18.37 4.15
N ALA A 107 -6.58 17.49 4.36
CA ALA A 107 -7.99 17.85 4.46
C ALA A 107 -8.24 18.82 5.61
N VAL A 108 -7.75 18.50 6.80
CA VAL A 108 -7.91 19.36 7.98
C VAL A 108 -7.21 20.69 7.78
N LYS A 109 -5.97 20.69 7.25
CA LYS A 109 -5.23 21.93 6.97
C LYS A 109 -5.95 22.84 5.98
N THR A 110 -6.52 22.26 4.92
CA THR A 110 -7.16 23.01 3.83
C THR A 110 -8.53 23.52 4.22
N THR A 111 -9.36 22.72 4.90
CA THR A 111 -10.75 23.08 5.21
C THR A 111 -10.91 23.98 6.43
N THR A 112 -9.92 24.00 7.31
CA THR A 112 -10.01 24.73 8.59
C THR A 112 -9.05 25.90 8.70
N ASP A 113 -8.36 26.27 7.63
CA ASP A 113 -7.55 27.48 7.59
C ASP A 113 -8.44 28.71 7.80
N SER A 114 -8.20 29.47 8.87
CA SER A 114 -9.02 30.65 9.25
C SER A 114 -8.99 31.76 8.20
N ASP A 115 -7.94 31.82 7.41
CA ASP A 115 -7.68 32.89 6.46
C ASP A 115 -7.98 32.49 5.01
N ASN A 116 -7.96 31.18 4.70
CA ASN A 116 -8.08 30.64 3.34
C ASN A 116 -8.73 29.24 3.30
N ALA A 117 -9.80 29.00 4.05
CA ALA A 117 -10.53 27.74 3.98
C ALA A 117 -10.95 27.45 2.54
N GLN A 118 -10.41 26.37 1.96
CA GLN A 118 -10.69 25.95 0.59
C GLN A 118 -11.46 24.63 0.58
N GLU A 119 -12.23 24.44 -0.47
CA GLU A 119 -12.84 23.16 -0.77
C GLU A 119 -11.76 22.18 -1.25
N VAL A 120 -11.79 20.95 -0.76
CA VAL A 120 -10.78 19.90 -1.06
C VAL A 120 -11.16 19.06 -2.29
N ALA A 121 -12.43 19.11 -2.68
CA ALA A 121 -12.99 18.22 -3.68
C ALA A 121 -12.50 18.47 -5.10
N THR A 122 -12.14 19.70 -5.43
CA THR A 122 -11.57 20.04 -6.74
C THR A 122 -10.08 20.24 -6.62
N MET A 123 -9.30 19.44 -7.32
CA MET A 123 -7.85 19.57 -7.37
C MET A 123 -7.49 20.63 -8.42
N ASP A 124 -6.72 21.63 -8.01
CA ASP A 124 -6.08 22.63 -8.85
C ASP A 124 -4.58 22.68 -8.54
N ASP A 125 -3.83 23.48 -9.29
CA ASP A 125 -2.37 23.53 -9.15
C ASP A 125 -1.94 23.98 -7.73
N GLU A 126 -2.65 24.93 -7.09
CA GLU A 126 -2.33 25.38 -5.74
C GLU A 126 -2.54 24.28 -4.70
N LYS A 127 -3.61 23.53 -4.84
CA LYS A 127 -3.94 22.41 -3.94
C LYS A 127 -3.00 21.22 -4.16
N LEU A 128 -2.61 20.95 -5.39
CA LEU A 128 -1.61 19.93 -5.71
C LEU A 128 -0.27 20.29 -5.06
N GLU A 129 0.19 21.53 -5.20
CA GLU A 129 1.43 22.00 -4.56
C GLU A 129 1.36 21.91 -3.03
N LEU A 130 0.21 22.28 -2.44
CA LEU A 130 0.01 22.12 -1.00
C LEU A 130 0.04 20.65 -0.56
N LEU A 131 -0.57 19.76 -1.33
CA LEU A 131 -0.54 18.32 -1.05
C LEU A 131 0.88 17.77 -1.17
N LYS A 132 1.63 18.16 -2.21
CA LYS A 132 3.06 17.83 -2.37
C LYS A 132 3.90 18.35 -1.19
N ASP A 133 3.68 19.59 -0.78
CA ASP A 133 4.39 20.19 0.35
C ASP A 133 4.12 19.43 1.66
N ILE A 134 2.86 19.07 1.94
CA ILE A 134 2.51 18.26 3.11
C ILE A 134 3.16 16.87 3.02
N PHE A 135 3.08 16.22 1.85
CA PHE A 135 3.70 14.90 1.65
C PHE A 135 5.21 14.95 1.93
N TRP A 136 5.94 15.93 1.41
CA TRP A 136 7.38 16.07 1.63
C TRP A 136 7.74 16.59 3.02
N GLN A 137 6.86 17.29 3.72
CA GLN A 137 7.04 17.60 5.13
C GLN A 137 6.83 16.37 6.03
N MET A 138 6.00 15.44 5.60
CA MET A 138 5.79 14.18 6.31
C MET A 138 6.87 13.14 6.01
N ASN A 139 7.53 13.21 4.87
CA ASN A 139 8.46 12.18 4.41
C ASN A 139 9.85 12.74 4.18
N GLU A 140 10.86 11.98 4.59
CA GLU A 140 12.27 12.31 4.38
C GLU A 140 13.01 11.08 3.83
N ILE A 141 13.77 11.28 2.76
CA ILE A 141 14.68 10.27 2.22
C ILE A 141 16.10 10.76 2.47
N SER A 142 16.88 9.97 3.16
CA SER A 142 18.31 10.22 3.40
C SER A 142 19.16 9.10 2.86
N SER A 143 20.37 9.41 2.43
CA SER A 143 21.31 8.41 1.95
C SER A 143 22.70 8.62 2.50
N SER A 144 23.46 7.53 2.63
CA SER A 144 24.85 7.56 2.98
C SER A 144 25.59 6.39 2.34
N THR A 145 26.90 6.55 2.10
CA THR A 145 27.75 5.47 1.61
C THR A 145 28.79 5.09 2.65
N SER A 146 29.09 3.80 2.74
CA SER A 146 30.17 3.29 3.59
C SER A 146 30.94 2.21 2.84
N THR A 147 32.25 2.19 2.99
CA THR A 147 33.10 1.15 2.43
C THR A 147 33.50 0.19 3.54
N GLN A 148 33.19 -1.10 3.34
CA GLN A 148 33.55 -2.17 4.26
C GLN A 148 34.56 -3.08 3.59
N THR A 149 35.54 -3.52 4.38
CA THR A 149 36.62 -4.40 3.90
C THR A 149 36.59 -5.66 4.75
N GLU A 150 36.34 -6.80 4.12
CA GLU A 150 36.32 -8.10 4.76
C GLU A 150 37.46 -8.97 4.24
N THR A 151 38.04 -9.78 5.14
CA THR A 151 39.01 -10.80 4.76
C THR A 151 38.28 -12.12 4.57
N VAL A 152 38.24 -12.61 3.35
CA VAL A 152 37.67 -13.90 2.99
C VAL A 152 38.78 -14.92 2.87
N ILE A 153 38.64 -16.07 3.54
CA ILE A 153 39.57 -17.18 3.42
C ILE A 153 39.04 -18.13 2.35
N GLU A 154 39.73 -18.16 1.21
CA GLU A 154 39.45 -19.14 0.16
C GLU A 154 40.30 -20.38 0.35
N THR A 155 39.69 -21.55 0.34
CA THR A 155 40.34 -22.83 0.40
C THR A 155 40.44 -23.45 -1.00
N SER A 156 41.64 -23.79 -1.44
CA SER A 156 41.91 -24.48 -2.71
C SER A 156 42.79 -25.71 -2.51
N ASP A 157 42.61 -26.73 -3.36
CA ASP A 157 43.53 -27.88 -3.38
C ASP A 157 44.74 -27.55 -4.25
N ASP A 158 45.97 -27.78 -3.74
CA ASP A 158 47.23 -27.55 -4.46
C ASP A 158 47.53 -28.58 -5.56
N GLY A 159 46.62 -29.52 -5.82
CA GLY A 159 46.79 -30.60 -6.78
C GLY A 159 47.57 -31.82 -6.23
N ASN A 160 48.04 -31.74 -4.98
CA ASN A 160 48.70 -32.80 -4.26
C ASN A 160 47.87 -33.35 -3.08
N GLY A 161 46.62 -32.88 -2.94
CA GLY A 161 45.71 -33.22 -1.85
C GLY A 161 45.91 -32.41 -0.57
N ASN A 162 46.64 -31.29 -0.63
CA ASN A 162 46.75 -30.37 0.49
C ASN A 162 45.79 -29.19 0.27
N ILE A 163 45.08 -28.81 1.32
CA ILE A 163 44.22 -27.61 1.32
C ILE A 163 45.13 -26.40 1.61
N VAL A 164 45.15 -25.47 0.69
CA VAL A 164 45.82 -24.18 0.84
C VAL A 164 44.77 -23.12 1.13
N GLU A 165 44.91 -22.43 2.23
CA GLU A 165 44.09 -21.27 2.59
C GLU A 165 44.74 -20.00 2.03
N THR A 166 43.97 -19.24 1.28
CA THR A 166 44.42 -17.94 0.75
C THR A 166 43.53 -16.85 1.34
N GLU A 167 44.14 -15.92 2.06
CA GLU A 167 43.43 -14.74 2.54
C GLU A 167 43.28 -13.73 1.39
N THR A 168 42.05 -13.45 1.02
CA THR A 168 41.68 -12.42 0.03
C THR A 168 40.90 -11.31 0.71
N THR A 169 41.27 -10.07 0.48
CA THR A 169 40.58 -8.92 1.01
C THR A 169 39.54 -8.43 -0.05
N VAL A 170 38.27 -8.48 0.28
CA VAL A 170 37.19 -7.94 -0.56
C VAL A 170 36.73 -6.61 0.05
N THR A 171 36.70 -5.59 -0.77
CA THR A 171 36.18 -4.27 -0.39
C THR A 171 34.89 -4.01 -1.12
N GLN A 172 33.83 -3.75 -0.37
CA GLN A 172 32.50 -3.46 -0.89
C GLN A 172 32.04 -2.08 -0.45
N THR A 173 31.44 -1.36 -1.35
CA THR A 173 30.79 -0.07 -1.07
C THR A 173 29.29 -0.30 -0.87
N TYR A 174 28.81 0.09 0.28
CA TYR A 174 27.39 0.04 0.65
C TYR A 174 26.76 1.39 0.42
N LEU A 175 25.59 1.40 -0.21
CA LEU A 175 24.67 2.54 -0.22
C LEU A 175 23.53 2.24 0.76
N TYR A 176 23.42 3.06 1.79
CA TYR A 176 22.28 3.03 2.73
C TYR A 176 21.30 4.10 2.33
N ILE A 177 20.02 3.72 2.17
CA ILE A 177 18.91 4.65 1.99
C ILE A 177 17.96 4.45 3.17
N THR A 178 17.69 5.53 3.90
CA THR A 178 16.75 5.53 5.01
C THR A 178 15.57 6.43 4.67
N VAL A 179 14.37 5.85 4.72
CA VAL A 179 13.10 6.57 4.60
C VAL A 179 12.52 6.74 6.00
N SER A 180 12.22 7.95 6.39
CA SER A 180 11.53 8.26 7.63
C SER A 180 10.29 9.10 7.38
N HIS A 181 9.32 9.03 8.28
CA HIS A 181 8.12 9.84 8.18
C HIS A 181 7.65 10.36 9.53
N LYS A 182 6.87 11.42 9.47
CA LYS A 182 6.10 11.95 10.59
C LYS A 182 4.68 11.39 10.53
N THR A 183 4.14 11.08 11.69
CA THR A 183 2.74 10.68 11.84
C THR A 183 1.80 11.88 11.67
N ALA A 184 0.52 11.62 11.44
CA ALA A 184 -0.51 12.65 11.39
C ALA A 184 -0.55 13.50 12.68
N GLU A 185 -0.30 12.88 13.86
CA GLU A 185 -0.26 13.58 15.14
C GLU A 185 0.95 14.54 15.26
N GLU A 186 2.11 14.13 14.77
CA GLU A 186 3.30 15.01 14.71
C GLU A 186 3.07 16.19 13.78
N MET A 187 2.38 15.97 12.65
CA MET A 187 1.98 17.06 11.75
C MET A 187 0.94 17.98 12.37
N ALA A 188 -0.02 17.43 13.11
CA ALA A 188 -0.99 18.23 13.86
C ALA A 188 -0.30 19.13 14.90
N ASN A 189 0.75 18.63 15.56
CA ASN A 189 1.59 19.43 16.47
C ASN A 189 2.35 20.52 15.70
N GLN A 190 2.96 20.16 14.57
CA GLN A 190 3.73 21.09 13.73
C GLN A 190 2.86 22.24 13.19
N PHE A 191 1.63 21.94 12.74
CA PHE A 191 0.69 22.94 12.23
C PHE A 191 -0.12 23.63 13.32
N GLY A 192 0.04 23.24 14.59
CA GLY A 192 -0.67 23.82 15.71
C GLY A 192 -2.19 23.58 15.69
N PHE A 193 -2.61 22.39 15.25
CA PHE A 193 -4.03 22.05 15.20
C PHE A 193 -4.67 22.16 16.59
N ASN A 194 -5.82 22.81 16.63
CA ASN A 194 -6.64 22.91 17.84
C ASN A 194 -7.41 21.59 18.11
N GLU A 195 -8.18 21.55 19.21
CA GLU A 195 -8.90 20.34 19.63
C GLU A 195 -9.94 19.89 18.58
N ASP A 196 -10.69 20.80 17.99
CA ASP A 196 -11.70 20.47 16.96
C ASP A 196 -11.04 19.92 15.70
N GLN A 197 -9.89 20.46 15.28
CA GLN A 197 -9.11 19.99 14.14
C GLN A 197 -8.54 18.58 14.37
N ARG A 198 -8.06 18.32 15.60
CA ARG A 198 -7.57 16.98 15.99
C ARG A 198 -8.70 15.95 16.05
N GLU A 199 -9.88 16.34 16.57
CA GLU A 199 -11.06 15.47 16.59
C GLU A 199 -11.48 15.12 15.15
N GLN A 200 -11.47 16.09 14.22
CA GLN A 200 -11.77 15.87 12.81
C GLN A 200 -10.75 14.93 12.15
N MET A 201 -9.45 15.13 12.42
CA MET A 201 -8.40 14.25 11.91
C MET A 201 -8.55 12.81 12.45
N ALA A 202 -8.83 12.66 13.74
CA ALA A 202 -9.05 11.34 14.35
C ALA A 202 -10.29 10.63 13.76
N GLU A 203 -11.37 11.38 13.44
CA GLU A 203 -12.54 10.83 12.75
C GLU A 203 -12.17 10.34 11.34
N LEU A 204 -11.41 11.13 10.59
CA LEU A 204 -10.94 10.73 9.26
C LEU A 204 -10.10 9.45 9.31
N LEU A 205 -9.25 9.29 10.32
CA LEU A 205 -8.33 8.16 10.49
C LEU A 205 -8.95 6.93 11.15
N ALA A 206 -10.19 6.99 11.60
CA ALA A 206 -10.86 5.86 12.24
C ALA A 206 -10.96 4.64 11.30
N ASP A 207 -10.71 3.44 11.84
CA ASP A 207 -10.69 2.19 11.05
C ASP A 207 -11.99 1.90 10.31
N GLU A 208 -13.12 2.34 10.86
CA GLU A 208 -14.44 2.21 10.24
C GLU A 208 -14.57 2.98 8.91
N ASN A 209 -13.60 3.85 8.60
CA ASN A 209 -13.56 4.68 7.39
C ASN A 209 -12.58 4.15 6.33
N ASN A 210 -11.90 3.03 6.57
CA ASN A 210 -10.93 2.49 5.62
C ASN A 210 -11.51 2.24 4.22
N SER A 211 -12.75 1.77 4.12
CA SER A 211 -13.43 1.58 2.82
C SER A 211 -13.67 2.89 2.05
N LEU A 212 -13.85 4.01 2.76
CA LEU A 212 -13.97 5.33 2.13
C LEU A 212 -12.62 5.84 1.64
N TRP A 213 -11.55 5.58 2.38
CA TRP A 213 -10.19 5.88 1.94
C TRP A 213 -9.81 5.09 0.70
N SER A 214 -10.16 3.81 0.63
CA SER A 214 -9.94 2.99 -0.56
C SER A 214 -10.65 3.58 -1.79
N GLN A 215 -11.85 4.09 -1.62
CA GLN A 215 -12.57 4.77 -2.70
C GLN A 215 -11.88 6.08 -3.11
N VAL A 216 -11.44 6.91 -2.17
CA VAL A 216 -10.74 8.18 -2.44
C VAL A 216 -9.41 7.96 -3.13
N LEU A 217 -8.60 7.04 -2.60
CA LEU A 217 -7.23 6.79 -3.05
C LEU A 217 -7.17 5.99 -4.36
N TYR A 218 -8.06 5.02 -4.52
CA TYR A 218 -7.94 3.99 -5.55
C TYR A 218 -9.14 3.94 -6.50
N GLY A 219 -10.21 4.69 -6.23
CA GLY A 219 -11.44 4.65 -7.02
C GLY A 219 -12.22 3.35 -6.87
N ILE A 220 -12.00 2.62 -5.77
CA ILE A 220 -12.54 1.30 -5.54
C ILE A 220 -14.05 1.38 -5.28
N THR A 221 -14.83 0.80 -6.19
CA THR A 221 -16.29 0.71 -6.10
C THR A 221 -16.81 -0.72 -6.03
N GLY A 222 -15.92 -1.70 -5.85
CA GLY A 222 -16.22 -3.14 -5.76
C GLY A 222 -16.15 -3.88 -7.11
N GLY A 223 -14.95 -4.17 -7.61
CA GLY A 223 -14.73 -4.88 -8.88
C GLY A 223 -13.33 -5.46 -9.06
N ASP A 224 -13.14 -6.24 -10.12
CA ASP A 224 -11.90 -6.95 -10.41
C ASP A 224 -10.72 -5.99 -10.65
N GLY A 225 -9.56 -6.29 -10.06
CA GLY A 225 -8.32 -5.53 -10.25
C GLY A 225 -8.03 -4.43 -9.21
N GLU A 226 -8.90 -4.20 -8.26
CA GLU A 226 -8.76 -3.20 -7.21
C GLU A 226 -7.51 -3.40 -6.36
N ILE A 227 -7.21 -4.65 -6.00
CA ILE A 227 -6.03 -4.99 -5.22
C ILE A 227 -4.72 -4.61 -5.94
N VAL A 228 -4.71 -4.65 -7.27
CA VAL A 228 -3.56 -4.22 -8.09
C VAL A 228 -3.33 -2.72 -7.94
N THR A 229 -4.39 -1.92 -7.98
CA THR A 229 -4.30 -0.47 -7.82
C THR A 229 -3.77 -0.10 -6.42
N VAL A 230 -4.28 -0.78 -5.39
CA VAL A 230 -3.78 -0.62 -4.00
C VAL A 230 -2.30 -0.98 -3.94
N ALA A 231 -1.91 -2.14 -4.45
CA ALA A 231 -0.53 -2.61 -4.42
C ALA A 231 0.43 -1.67 -5.16
N LEU A 232 0.07 -1.21 -6.36
CA LEU A 232 0.88 -0.27 -7.15
C LEU A 232 1.10 1.06 -6.42
N SER A 233 0.11 1.56 -5.70
CA SER A 233 0.24 2.79 -4.91
C SER A 233 1.26 2.69 -3.78
N GLN A 234 1.67 1.47 -3.40
CA GLN A 234 2.62 1.19 -2.34
C GLN A 234 4.06 1.01 -2.84
N VAL A 235 4.27 0.96 -4.16
CA VAL A 235 5.61 0.80 -4.75
C VAL A 235 6.55 1.89 -4.23
N GLY A 236 7.75 1.48 -3.81
CA GLY A 236 8.75 2.35 -3.18
C GLY A 236 8.68 2.44 -1.65
N ASN A 237 7.69 1.85 -0.98
CA ASN A 237 7.71 1.70 0.48
C ASN A 237 8.82 0.73 0.90
N VAL A 238 9.51 1.04 2.00
CA VAL A 238 10.66 0.32 2.51
C VAL A 238 10.42 -0.15 3.95
N GLY A 239 10.99 -1.30 4.35
CA GLY A 239 10.96 -1.81 5.73
C GLY A 239 9.62 -2.39 6.19
N GLY A 240 8.55 -2.16 5.44
CA GLY A 240 7.24 -2.81 5.61
C GLY A 240 6.49 -2.50 6.90
N GLU A 241 6.89 -1.48 7.68
CA GLU A 241 6.25 -1.15 8.95
C GLU A 241 4.73 -0.98 8.85
N PRO A 242 4.16 -0.30 7.84
CA PRO A 242 2.71 -0.15 7.71
C PRO A 242 1.96 -1.47 7.61
N TYR A 243 2.61 -2.52 7.10
CA TYR A 243 1.99 -3.82 6.84
C TYR A 243 2.14 -4.79 8.00
N TRP A 244 3.37 -4.98 8.53
CA TRP A 244 3.59 -5.90 9.64
C TRP A 244 3.05 -5.34 10.96
N SER A 245 3.08 -4.02 11.20
CA SER A 245 2.48 -3.40 12.39
C SER A 245 0.95 -3.46 12.37
N TRP A 246 0.33 -3.17 11.20
CA TRP A 246 -1.11 -3.36 11.01
C TRP A 246 -1.54 -4.82 11.25
N TYR A 247 -0.72 -5.78 10.82
CA TYR A 247 -1.01 -7.19 11.06
C TYR A 247 -1.04 -7.53 12.55
N GLY A 248 -0.25 -6.84 13.36
CA GLY A 248 -0.16 -6.99 14.81
C GLY A 248 1.24 -7.35 15.33
N PHE A 249 2.28 -7.29 14.48
CA PHE A 249 3.66 -7.51 14.92
C PHE A 249 4.24 -6.25 15.58
N GLY A 250 4.98 -6.42 16.68
CA GLY A 250 5.61 -5.31 17.41
C GLY A 250 7.03 -4.97 16.92
N SER A 251 7.54 -5.69 15.92
CA SER A 251 8.86 -5.48 15.32
C SER A 251 8.88 -6.05 13.91
N ARG A 252 9.88 -5.67 13.11
CA ARG A 252 10.07 -6.16 11.75
C ARG A 252 10.09 -7.69 11.69
N VAL A 253 9.34 -8.23 10.76
CA VAL A 253 9.28 -9.65 10.37
C VAL A 253 9.46 -9.76 8.86
N GLU A 254 9.50 -10.96 8.29
CA GLU A 254 9.27 -11.16 6.85
C GLU A 254 7.83 -10.76 6.54
N TRP A 255 7.63 -9.79 5.63
CA TRP A 255 6.35 -9.08 5.51
C TRP A 255 5.68 -9.16 4.14
N CYS A 256 6.13 -10.05 3.25
CA CYS A 256 5.49 -10.26 1.94
C CYS A 256 3.99 -10.62 2.09
N ALA A 257 3.67 -11.58 2.96
CA ALA A 257 2.31 -11.99 3.24
C ALA A 257 1.49 -10.94 4.00
N CYS A 258 2.14 -10.17 4.89
CA CYS A 258 1.51 -9.03 5.55
C CYS A 258 1.10 -7.94 4.55
N PHE A 259 1.93 -7.68 3.55
CA PHE A 259 1.65 -6.74 2.47
C PHE A 259 0.42 -7.15 1.65
N VAL A 260 0.37 -8.41 1.19
CA VAL A 260 -0.78 -8.93 0.45
C VAL A 260 -2.06 -8.86 1.29
N SER A 261 -1.98 -9.25 2.58
CA SER A 261 -3.10 -9.15 3.51
C SER A 261 -3.56 -7.71 3.72
N TRP A 262 -2.63 -6.76 3.82
CA TRP A 262 -2.95 -5.35 3.96
C TRP A 262 -3.65 -4.83 2.70
N CYS A 263 -3.14 -5.12 1.51
CA CYS A 263 -3.81 -4.75 0.25
C CYS A 263 -5.21 -5.34 0.15
N ALA A 264 -5.39 -6.60 0.55
CA ALA A 264 -6.69 -7.26 0.59
C ALA A 264 -7.65 -6.61 1.61
N ASN A 265 -7.14 -6.14 2.75
CA ASN A 265 -7.94 -5.40 3.73
C ASN A 265 -8.44 -4.06 3.17
N GLU A 266 -7.56 -3.31 2.51
CA GLU A 266 -7.90 -2.03 1.89
C GLU A 266 -9.02 -2.18 0.83
N CYS A 267 -9.10 -3.33 0.18
CA CYS A 267 -10.17 -3.68 -0.75
C CYS A 267 -11.43 -4.28 -0.08
N GLY A 268 -11.41 -4.51 1.23
CA GLY A 268 -12.51 -5.22 1.93
C GLY A 268 -12.56 -6.73 1.64
N TYR A 269 -11.55 -7.30 0.98
CA TYR A 269 -11.53 -8.70 0.55
C TYR A 269 -11.38 -9.68 1.72
N ILE A 270 -10.76 -9.24 2.83
CA ILE A 270 -10.68 -10.06 4.05
C ILE A 270 -12.07 -10.21 4.68
N GLU A 271 -12.81 -9.12 4.85
CA GLU A 271 -14.18 -9.16 5.40
C GLU A 271 -15.14 -9.94 4.49
N ALA A 272 -14.97 -9.78 3.18
CA ALA A 272 -15.76 -10.53 2.18
C ALA A 272 -15.37 -12.01 2.05
N GLY A 273 -14.27 -12.45 2.68
CA GLY A 273 -13.79 -13.83 2.60
C GLY A 273 -13.19 -14.22 1.24
N VAL A 274 -12.76 -13.25 0.45
CA VAL A 274 -12.14 -13.43 -0.88
C VAL A 274 -10.67 -13.80 -0.76
N ILE A 275 -9.94 -13.10 0.14
CA ILE A 275 -8.53 -13.33 0.44
C ILE A 275 -8.39 -13.42 1.97
N PRO A 276 -7.59 -14.36 2.53
CA PRO A 276 -7.41 -14.46 3.97
C PRO A 276 -6.51 -13.36 4.52
N LYS A 277 -6.61 -13.08 5.82
CA LYS A 277 -5.56 -12.38 6.55
C LYS A 277 -4.49 -13.40 6.93
N PHE A 278 -3.29 -13.32 6.36
CA PHE A 278 -2.18 -14.26 6.60
C PHE A 278 -0.82 -13.55 6.66
N ALA A 279 0.11 -14.14 7.39
CA ALA A 279 1.49 -13.65 7.53
C ALA A 279 2.54 -14.72 7.22
N ALA A 280 2.11 -15.94 6.89
CA ALA A 280 2.98 -17.05 6.51
C ALA A 280 2.47 -17.70 5.23
N CYS A 281 3.31 -17.74 4.19
CA CYS A 281 2.94 -18.25 2.87
C CYS A 281 2.58 -19.73 2.95
N ALA A 282 3.52 -20.59 3.35
CA ALA A 282 3.37 -22.04 3.36
C ALA A 282 2.30 -22.57 4.33
N SER A 283 2.23 -22.01 5.55
CA SER A 283 1.38 -22.58 6.61
C SER A 283 -0.01 -21.94 6.72
N GLN A 284 -0.23 -20.80 6.09
CA GLN A 284 -1.50 -20.05 6.18
C GLN A 284 -2.08 -19.74 4.79
N GLY A 285 -1.32 -19.09 3.91
CA GLY A 285 -1.79 -18.68 2.59
C GLY A 285 -2.12 -19.87 1.70
N VAL A 286 -1.13 -20.67 1.35
CA VAL A 286 -1.27 -21.83 0.46
C VAL A 286 -2.39 -22.78 0.88
N PRO A 287 -2.46 -23.27 2.14
CA PRO A 287 -3.54 -24.17 2.55
C PRO A 287 -4.92 -23.54 2.42
N TRP A 288 -5.05 -22.25 2.70
CA TRP A 288 -6.35 -21.57 2.61
C TRP A 288 -6.91 -21.58 1.19
N PHE A 289 -6.08 -21.30 0.17
CA PHE A 289 -6.49 -21.35 -1.24
C PHE A 289 -6.73 -22.77 -1.72
N GLN A 290 -5.88 -23.73 -1.30
CA GLN A 290 -6.03 -25.16 -1.64
C GLN A 290 -7.33 -25.74 -1.11
N GLU A 291 -7.66 -25.52 0.16
CA GLU A 291 -8.89 -26.03 0.80
C GLU A 291 -10.17 -25.49 0.13
N ARG A 292 -10.10 -24.37 -0.56
CA ARG A 292 -11.22 -23.75 -1.26
C ARG A 292 -11.27 -24.05 -2.74
N GLY A 293 -10.33 -24.86 -3.25
CA GLY A 293 -10.23 -25.19 -4.67
C GLY A 293 -9.89 -24.00 -5.56
N LEU A 294 -9.23 -22.99 -4.99
CA LEU A 294 -8.78 -21.78 -5.69
C LEU A 294 -7.32 -21.87 -6.15
N TRP A 295 -6.64 -22.94 -5.75
CA TRP A 295 -5.23 -23.19 -6.08
C TRP A 295 -5.07 -23.59 -7.54
N GLN A 296 -4.13 -22.96 -8.23
CA GLN A 296 -3.65 -23.34 -9.56
C GLN A 296 -2.15 -23.64 -9.49
N ASP A 297 -1.65 -24.48 -10.38
CA ASP A 297 -0.21 -24.74 -10.51
C ASP A 297 0.44 -23.74 -11.49
N ASN A 298 1.77 -23.83 -11.63
CA ASN A 298 2.56 -22.91 -12.47
C ASN A 298 2.26 -23.02 -13.98
N SER A 299 1.41 -23.93 -14.43
CA SER A 299 0.92 -24.00 -15.81
C SER A 299 -0.26 -23.05 -16.08
N TYR A 300 -0.86 -22.52 -15.03
CA TYR A 300 -1.93 -21.54 -15.14
C TYR A 300 -1.39 -20.19 -15.65
N GLU A 301 -2.12 -19.55 -16.55
CA GLU A 301 -1.84 -18.18 -16.97
C GLU A 301 -2.55 -17.21 -16.02
N PRO A 302 -1.78 -16.49 -15.14
CA PRO A 302 -2.40 -15.65 -14.11
C PRO A 302 -3.15 -14.45 -14.69
N ARG A 303 -4.06 -13.89 -13.90
CA ARG A 303 -4.84 -12.69 -14.23
C ARG A 303 -4.51 -11.57 -13.25
N PRO A 304 -4.72 -10.30 -13.64
CA PRO A 304 -4.58 -9.17 -12.72
C PRO A 304 -5.43 -9.37 -11.46
N GLY A 305 -4.80 -9.24 -10.30
CA GLY A 305 -5.41 -9.44 -8.99
C GLY A 305 -5.29 -10.85 -8.41
N ASP A 306 -4.81 -11.82 -9.17
CA ASP A 306 -4.47 -13.14 -8.62
C ASP A 306 -3.32 -13.01 -7.61
N ILE A 307 -3.34 -13.88 -6.61
CA ILE A 307 -2.27 -13.97 -5.61
C ILE A 307 -1.31 -15.07 -6.06
N ILE A 308 -0.06 -14.70 -6.27
CA ILE A 308 0.97 -15.58 -6.79
C ILE A 308 1.96 -15.95 -5.68
N PHE A 309 2.25 -17.23 -5.56
CA PHE A 309 3.18 -17.78 -4.56
C PHE A 309 4.45 -18.31 -5.23
N PHE A 310 5.57 -18.12 -4.54
CA PHE A 310 6.89 -18.57 -5.00
C PHE A 310 7.55 -19.49 -3.99
N ASP A 311 8.40 -20.36 -4.51
CA ASP A 311 9.29 -21.25 -3.77
C ASP A 311 10.71 -20.98 -4.30
N TRP A 312 11.49 -20.18 -3.55
CA TRP A 312 12.78 -19.60 -3.97
C TRP A 312 13.99 -20.21 -3.25
N ASP A 313 13.89 -21.43 -2.82
CA ASP A 313 14.97 -22.08 -2.09
C ASP A 313 16.29 -22.16 -2.89
N ASP A 314 17.42 -21.95 -2.19
CA ASP A 314 18.80 -21.95 -2.69
C ASP A 314 19.26 -23.25 -3.40
N GLY A 315 18.40 -24.18 -3.67
CA GLY A 315 18.74 -25.48 -4.29
C GLY A 315 17.66 -26.06 -5.18
N GLY A 316 16.58 -25.33 -5.43
CA GLY A 316 15.39 -25.78 -6.13
C GLY A 316 14.18 -25.84 -5.20
N GLN A 317 13.01 -26.05 -5.76
CA GLN A 317 11.77 -26.09 -5.01
C GLN A 317 11.79 -27.20 -3.96
N ASP A 318 11.63 -26.82 -2.68
CA ASP A 318 11.47 -27.78 -1.58
C ASP A 318 9.99 -28.19 -1.37
N GLY A 319 9.08 -27.59 -2.12
CA GLY A 319 7.64 -27.81 -2.03
C GLY A 319 6.96 -26.95 -0.95
N SER A 320 7.62 -25.87 -0.52
CA SER A 320 7.13 -24.94 0.50
C SER A 320 7.24 -23.50 0.00
N SER A 321 6.15 -22.77 -0.05
CA SER A 321 6.18 -21.38 -0.48
C SER A 321 6.77 -20.47 0.59
N ASP A 322 7.76 -19.67 0.21
CA ASP A 322 8.45 -18.71 1.07
C ASP A 322 8.16 -17.24 0.69
N HIS A 323 7.56 -17.00 -0.47
CA HIS A 323 7.22 -15.65 -0.93
C HIS A 323 5.84 -15.58 -1.60
N VAL A 324 5.28 -14.35 -1.63
CA VAL A 324 3.97 -14.08 -2.22
C VAL A 324 3.89 -12.67 -2.79
N GLY A 325 3.20 -12.53 -3.91
CA GLY A 325 2.92 -11.25 -4.55
C GLY A 325 1.49 -11.15 -5.09
N ILE A 326 1.20 -10.03 -5.72
CA ILE A 326 -0.06 -9.74 -6.40
C ILE A 326 0.25 -9.59 -7.89
N VAL A 327 -0.47 -10.31 -8.74
CA VAL A 327 -0.31 -10.21 -10.19
C VAL A 327 -0.84 -8.87 -10.67
N GLU A 328 0.04 -8.07 -11.28
CA GLU A 328 -0.31 -6.79 -11.90
C GLU A 328 -0.95 -7.00 -13.27
N LYS A 329 -0.26 -7.74 -14.12
CA LYS A 329 -0.67 -8.05 -15.51
C LYS A 329 0.12 -9.21 -16.08
N VAL A 330 -0.38 -9.76 -17.18
CA VAL A 330 0.38 -10.66 -18.05
C VAL A 330 0.51 -10.03 -19.42
N GLU A 331 1.73 -9.93 -19.92
CA GLU A 331 2.02 -9.31 -21.20
C GLU A 331 3.27 -9.91 -21.83
N ASN A 332 3.21 -10.23 -23.12
CA ASN A 332 4.33 -10.78 -23.89
C ASN A 332 4.97 -12.04 -23.27
N GLY A 333 4.16 -12.92 -22.69
CA GLY A 333 4.62 -14.17 -22.07
C GLY A 333 5.32 -13.95 -20.70
N ARG A 334 5.13 -12.81 -20.09
CA ARG A 334 5.63 -12.50 -18.73
C ARG A 334 4.48 -12.12 -17.81
N VAL A 335 4.55 -12.61 -16.60
CA VAL A 335 3.73 -12.14 -15.49
C VAL A 335 4.48 -11.01 -14.77
N TYR A 336 3.80 -9.90 -14.59
CA TYR A 336 4.27 -8.77 -13.79
C TYR A 336 3.58 -8.80 -12.45
N THR A 337 4.32 -8.54 -11.39
CA THR A 337 3.85 -8.64 -10.01
C THR A 337 4.16 -7.38 -9.22
N VAL A 338 3.39 -7.12 -8.18
CA VAL A 338 3.74 -6.19 -7.11
C VAL A 338 3.97 -6.98 -5.84
N GLU A 339 5.15 -6.87 -5.27
CA GLU A 339 5.61 -7.70 -4.17
C GLU A 339 6.09 -6.85 -3.00
N GLY A 340 5.61 -7.17 -1.80
CA GLY A 340 6.16 -6.67 -0.55
C GLY A 340 7.37 -7.48 -0.12
N ASN A 341 8.27 -6.87 0.64
CA ASN A 341 9.50 -7.50 1.13
C ASN A 341 10.45 -8.02 0.03
N SER A 342 10.33 -7.50 -1.17
CA SER A 342 11.25 -7.78 -2.27
C SER A 342 12.46 -6.85 -2.13
N GLY A 343 13.56 -7.38 -1.55
CA GLY A 343 14.72 -6.56 -1.14
C GLY A 343 14.32 -5.48 -0.14
N ASP A 344 13.55 -5.86 0.87
CA ASP A 344 13.00 -5.03 1.95
C ASP A 344 12.14 -3.84 1.49
N SER A 345 11.56 -3.93 0.30
CA SER A 345 10.70 -2.88 -0.24
C SER A 345 9.52 -3.43 -1.04
N VAL A 346 8.53 -2.58 -1.34
CA VAL A 346 7.47 -2.89 -2.30
C VAL A 346 8.00 -2.60 -3.69
N ARG A 347 8.05 -3.62 -4.55
CA ARG A 347 8.60 -3.54 -5.92
C ARG A 347 7.68 -4.18 -6.95
N GLN A 348 7.83 -3.68 -8.18
CA GLN A 348 7.35 -4.38 -9.36
C GLN A 348 8.44 -5.32 -9.85
N ASN A 349 8.08 -6.58 -10.05
CA ASN A 349 8.95 -7.60 -10.62
C ASN A 349 8.30 -8.22 -11.85
N SER A 350 9.03 -9.06 -12.59
CA SER A 350 8.44 -9.79 -13.71
C SER A 350 9.17 -11.13 -13.96
N TYR A 351 8.38 -12.15 -14.25
CA TYR A 351 8.83 -13.53 -14.46
C TYR A 351 8.27 -14.08 -15.77
N PRO A 352 8.91 -15.04 -16.42
CA PRO A 352 8.25 -15.78 -17.50
C PRO A 352 6.98 -16.47 -17.00
N VAL A 353 5.92 -16.53 -17.80
CA VAL A 353 4.77 -17.39 -17.49
C VAL A 353 5.24 -18.84 -17.41
N GLY A 354 4.85 -19.55 -16.37
CA GLY A 354 5.33 -20.90 -16.09
C GLY A 354 6.78 -20.96 -15.58
N TYR A 355 7.28 -19.86 -15.01
CA TYR A 355 8.60 -19.84 -14.37
C TYR A 355 8.68 -20.89 -13.27
N TYR A 356 9.76 -21.64 -13.20
CA TYR A 356 9.85 -22.83 -12.35
C TYR A 356 9.78 -22.55 -10.84
N GLU A 357 10.08 -21.33 -10.41
CA GLU A 357 9.95 -20.91 -9.00
C GLU A 357 8.55 -20.39 -8.65
N ILE A 358 7.64 -20.27 -9.62
CA ILE A 358 6.23 -20.03 -9.31
C ILE A 358 5.67 -21.34 -8.75
N TYR A 359 5.23 -21.28 -7.49
CA TYR A 359 4.68 -22.44 -6.79
C TYR A 359 3.18 -22.62 -7.07
N GLY A 360 2.48 -21.51 -7.23
CA GLY A 360 1.06 -21.51 -7.58
C GLY A 360 0.43 -20.13 -7.48
#